data_b6d02b1459283f6c21e388510573af1c
#
_entry.id   b6d02b1459283f6c21e388510573af1c
#
_cell.length_a   1.000
_cell.length_b   1.000
_cell.length_c   1.000
_cell.angle_alpha   90.00
_cell.angle_beta   90.00
_cell.angle_gamma   90.00
#
_symmetry.space_group_name_H-M   'P 1'
#
loop_
_entity.id
_entity.type
_entity.pdbx_description
1 polymer ?
#
loop_
_entity_poly.entity_id
_entity_poly.type
_entity_poly.pdbx_seq_one_letter_code
_entity_poly.pdbx_strand_id
1 'polypeptide(L)'
;TMLNIFGSTGITAYFGLLDVGNPQPGETVVVSGAAGATGAMVCQIAKIKGCHVIGIAGGEEKCSWLKDCGVDDVIDYKNSNVPEELTKLAKNGIDIYFDNVGGPILESVLFLININARIVCCGSISNYTGDQMPVGPRNLTMLIVRRAKMQGFLVLDYYGRASEAIDDISKWAIEGKIKHREDIQEGIENCPETLNRLF
;
A
#
# COMPACT_ATOMS: atom_id res chain seq x y z
N THR A 1 14.41 -13.45 -2.33
CA THR A 1 14.45 -12.54 -1.14
C THR A 1 15.22 -11.26 -1.45
N MET A 2 16.40 -11.34 -2.11
CA MET A 2 17.20 -10.14 -2.46
C MET A 2 16.48 -9.19 -3.45
N LEU A 3 15.67 -9.71 -4.36
CA LEU A 3 14.87 -8.90 -5.29
C LEU A 3 13.48 -8.53 -4.74
N ASN A 4 13.06 -9.13 -3.64
CA ASN A 4 11.77 -8.90 -2.99
C ASN A 4 11.94 -7.91 -1.82
N ILE A 5 11.93 -8.38 -0.58
CA ILE A 5 11.88 -7.53 0.62
C ILE A 5 13.13 -6.67 0.82
N PHE A 6 14.31 -7.11 0.35
CA PHE A 6 15.56 -6.35 0.40
C PHE A 6 15.85 -5.59 -0.91
N GLY A 7 14.99 -5.72 -1.90
CA GLY A 7 15.09 -5.03 -3.19
C GLY A 7 14.20 -3.81 -3.29
N SER A 8 13.93 -3.42 -4.54
CA SER A 8 13.16 -2.23 -4.87
C SER A 8 11.81 -2.15 -4.15
N THR A 9 11.07 -3.27 -4.02
CA THR A 9 9.73 -3.28 -3.40
C THR A 9 9.78 -2.98 -1.91
N GLY A 10 10.73 -3.56 -1.17
CA GLY A 10 10.92 -3.28 0.26
C GLY A 10 11.41 -1.85 0.51
N ILE A 11 12.38 -1.38 -0.28
CA ILE A 11 12.91 -0.01 -0.20
C ILE A 11 11.79 1.00 -0.52
N THR A 12 10.95 0.72 -1.52
CA THR A 12 9.77 1.55 -1.86
C THR A 12 8.80 1.63 -0.68
N ALA A 13 8.46 0.49 -0.09
CA ALA A 13 7.56 0.44 1.05
C ALA A 13 8.12 1.21 2.25
N TYR A 14 9.41 1.03 2.55
CA TYR A 14 10.09 1.67 3.65
C TYR A 14 10.07 3.20 3.53
N PHE A 15 10.65 3.75 2.48
CA PHE A 15 10.72 5.20 2.33
C PHE A 15 9.38 5.85 2.01
N GLY A 16 8.55 5.22 1.18
CA GLY A 16 7.21 5.73 0.91
C GLY A 16 6.36 5.86 2.16
N LEU A 17 6.42 4.87 3.06
CA LEU A 17 5.68 4.96 4.31
C LEU A 17 6.37 5.85 5.34
N LEU A 18 7.68 5.68 5.58
CA LEU A 18 8.35 6.34 6.70
C LEU A 18 8.75 7.79 6.42
N ASP A 19 9.26 8.09 5.21
CA ASP A 19 9.67 9.46 4.86
C ASP A 19 8.49 10.30 4.36
N VAL A 20 7.64 9.73 3.48
CA VAL A 20 6.52 10.48 2.89
C VAL A 20 5.28 10.40 3.76
N GLY A 21 4.90 9.21 4.21
CA GLY A 21 3.75 8.96 5.07
C GLY A 21 3.98 9.42 6.51
N ASN A 22 5.18 9.24 7.05
CA ASN A 22 5.59 9.59 8.42
C ASN A 22 4.57 9.13 9.49
N PRO A 23 4.34 7.82 9.61
CA PRO A 23 3.29 7.27 10.49
C PRO A 23 3.60 7.50 11.96
N GLN A 24 2.57 7.84 12.73
CA GLN A 24 2.63 7.94 14.17
C GLN A 24 1.85 6.79 14.83
N PRO A 25 2.29 6.28 15.99
CA PRO A 25 1.56 5.25 16.70
C PRO A 25 0.10 5.64 16.96
N GLY A 26 -0.82 4.72 16.69
CA GLY A 26 -2.26 4.93 16.84
C GLY A 26 -2.96 5.53 15.62
N GLU A 27 -2.23 5.97 14.59
CA GLU A 27 -2.83 6.45 13.35
C GLU A 27 -3.42 5.31 12.52
N THR A 28 -4.44 5.64 11.71
CA THR A 28 -5.06 4.72 10.76
C THR A 28 -4.37 4.82 9.42
N VAL A 29 -3.81 3.71 8.94
CA VAL A 29 -3.16 3.57 7.64
C VAL A 29 -4.01 2.69 6.74
N VAL A 30 -4.45 3.22 5.60
CA VAL A 30 -5.12 2.45 4.55
C VAL A 30 -4.14 2.18 3.43
N VAL A 31 -4.10 0.95 2.92
CA VAL A 31 -3.19 0.55 1.84
C VAL A 31 -4.00 -0.08 0.71
N SER A 32 -3.95 0.48 -0.49
CA SER A 32 -4.51 -0.16 -1.69
C SER A 32 -3.49 -1.08 -2.36
N GLY A 33 -3.96 -2.13 -3.05
CA GLY A 33 -3.08 -3.17 -3.57
C GLY A 33 -2.26 -3.83 -2.46
N ALA A 34 -2.87 -3.96 -1.29
CA ALA A 34 -2.21 -4.31 -0.04
C ALA A 34 -1.52 -5.69 -0.06
N ALA A 35 -2.03 -6.65 -0.82
CA ALA A 35 -1.45 -8.00 -0.90
C ALA A 35 -0.31 -8.12 -1.94
N GLY A 36 -0.03 -7.07 -2.70
CA GLY A 36 1.13 -7.01 -3.59
C GLY A 36 2.45 -6.90 -2.81
N ALA A 37 3.58 -7.09 -3.50
CA ALA A 37 4.90 -7.11 -2.86
C ALA A 37 5.21 -5.83 -2.05
N THR A 38 4.95 -4.65 -2.61
CA THR A 38 5.12 -3.37 -1.92
C THR A 38 4.04 -3.18 -0.84
N GLY A 39 2.75 -3.41 -1.18
CA GLY A 39 1.64 -3.18 -0.26
C GLY A 39 1.71 -4.03 1.01
N ALA A 40 2.09 -5.32 0.90
CA ALA A 40 2.23 -6.20 2.06
C ALA A 40 3.38 -5.76 2.99
N MET A 41 4.46 -5.21 2.43
CA MET A 41 5.53 -4.62 3.22
C MET A 41 5.09 -3.34 3.93
N VAL A 42 4.36 -2.45 3.23
CA VAL A 42 3.79 -1.24 3.83
C VAL A 42 2.89 -1.58 5.01
N CYS A 43 1.97 -2.54 4.84
CA CYS A 43 1.07 -2.98 5.92
C CYS A 43 1.85 -3.43 7.16
N GLN A 44 2.86 -4.28 6.98
CA GLN A 44 3.65 -4.82 8.08
C GLN A 44 4.52 -3.75 8.75
N ILE A 45 5.14 -2.85 7.98
CA ILE A 45 5.91 -1.73 8.53
C ILE A 45 4.98 -0.80 9.34
N ALA A 46 3.78 -0.50 8.84
CA ALA A 46 2.78 0.28 9.56
C ALA A 46 2.38 -0.38 10.89
N LYS A 47 2.22 -1.71 10.91
CA LYS A 47 1.99 -2.48 12.14
C LYS A 47 3.16 -2.37 13.12
N ILE A 48 4.40 -2.47 12.64
CA ILE A 48 5.61 -2.30 13.46
C ILE A 48 5.67 -0.90 14.07
N LYS A 49 5.18 0.12 13.34
CA LYS A 49 5.09 1.51 13.83
C LYS A 49 3.89 1.76 14.76
N GLY A 50 3.07 0.74 15.06
CA GLY A 50 1.95 0.83 16.00
C GLY A 50 0.68 1.45 15.43
N CYS A 51 0.52 1.40 14.10
CA CYS A 51 -0.67 1.90 13.42
C CYS A 51 -1.81 0.86 13.40
N HIS A 52 -3.04 1.34 13.26
CA HIS A 52 -4.18 0.55 12.82
C HIS A 52 -4.16 0.47 11.30
N VAL A 53 -4.14 -0.75 10.74
CA VAL A 53 -3.93 -0.95 9.31
C VAL A 53 -5.15 -1.58 8.65
N ILE A 54 -5.65 -0.94 7.59
CA ILE A 54 -6.73 -1.45 6.74
C ILE A 54 -6.14 -1.74 5.35
N GLY A 55 -6.12 -3.02 4.97
CA GLY A 55 -5.62 -3.46 3.67
C GLY A 55 -6.76 -3.66 2.67
N ILE A 56 -6.60 -3.14 1.44
CA ILE A 56 -7.55 -3.37 0.33
C ILE A 56 -6.89 -4.31 -0.68
N ALA A 57 -7.50 -5.49 -0.88
CA ALA A 57 -7.01 -6.51 -1.80
C ALA A 57 -8.18 -7.20 -2.51
N GLY A 58 -7.93 -8.03 -3.49
CA GLY A 58 -8.98 -8.74 -4.24
C GLY A 58 -8.90 -10.24 -4.12
N GLY A 59 -9.96 -10.86 -3.61
CA GLY A 59 -10.13 -12.30 -3.46
C GLY A 59 -9.67 -12.84 -2.10
N GLU A 60 -10.29 -13.93 -1.71
CA GLU A 60 -10.17 -14.54 -0.37
C GLU A 60 -8.72 -14.88 0.01
N GLU A 61 -7.96 -15.47 -0.93
CA GLU A 61 -6.57 -15.86 -0.68
C GLU A 61 -5.69 -14.66 -0.31
N LYS A 62 -5.81 -13.54 -1.06
CA LYS A 62 -5.05 -12.31 -0.80
C LYS A 62 -5.48 -11.67 0.52
N CYS A 63 -6.76 -11.70 0.83
CA CYS A 63 -7.30 -11.19 2.10
C CYS A 63 -6.83 -12.03 3.29
N SER A 64 -6.81 -13.36 3.17
CA SER A 64 -6.28 -14.26 4.20
C SER A 64 -4.78 -14.00 4.44
N TRP A 65 -4.00 -13.86 3.38
CA TRP A 65 -2.58 -13.52 3.48
C TRP A 65 -2.34 -12.23 4.28
N LEU A 66 -3.14 -11.20 4.04
CA LEU A 66 -3.01 -9.94 4.79
C LEU A 66 -3.30 -10.13 6.28
N LYS A 67 -4.29 -10.94 6.64
CA LYS A 67 -4.57 -11.29 8.04
C LYS A 67 -3.41 -12.04 8.67
N ASP A 68 -2.80 -12.97 7.94
CA ASP A 68 -1.61 -13.69 8.39
C ASP A 68 -0.41 -12.74 8.60
N CYS A 69 -0.33 -11.64 7.85
CA CYS A 69 0.65 -10.56 8.04
C CYS A 69 0.33 -9.64 9.22
N GLY A 70 -0.78 -9.85 9.94
CA GLY A 70 -1.17 -9.07 11.11
C GLY A 70 -1.89 -7.75 10.78
N VAL A 71 -2.46 -7.62 9.58
CA VAL A 71 -3.32 -6.48 9.21
C VAL A 71 -4.61 -6.55 10.01
N ASP A 72 -5.03 -5.43 10.59
CA ASP A 72 -6.18 -5.39 11.50
C ASP A 72 -7.50 -5.64 10.77
N ASP A 73 -7.71 -4.93 9.66
CA ASP A 73 -8.91 -5.06 8.84
C ASP A 73 -8.55 -5.22 7.36
N VAL A 74 -9.36 -5.99 6.64
CA VAL A 74 -9.13 -6.27 5.22
C VAL A 74 -10.44 -6.09 4.44
N ILE A 75 -10.36 -5.36 3.33
CA ILE A 75 -11.48 -5.14 2.40
C ILE A 75 -11.20 -5.92 1.12
N ASP A 76 -12.10 -6.85 0.77
CA ASP A 76 -12.09 -7.52 -0.53
C ASP A 76 -12.85 -6.69 -1.56
N TYR A 77 -12.14 -5.91 -2.38
CA TYR A 77 -12.77 -5.02 -3.37
C TYR A 77 -13.54 -5.77 -4.48
N LYS A 78 -13.33 -7.10 -4.63
CA LYS A 78 -14.04 -7.90 -5.61
C LYS A 78 -15.43 -8.31 -5.14
N ASN A 79 -15.61 -8.46 -3.83
CA ASN A 79 -16.81 -9.02 -3.23
C ASN A 79 -17.54 -8.05 -2.29
N SER A 80 -17.02 -6.83 -2.09
CA SER A 80 -17.63 -5.84 -1.20
C SER A 80 -17.59 -4.42 -1.78
N ASN A 81 -18.46 -3.57 -1.26
CA ASN A 81 -18.50 -2.15 -1.60
C ASN A 81 -17.43 -1.41 -0.80
N VAL A 82 -16.31 -1.05 -1.44
CA VAL A 82 -15.15 -0.42 -0.79
C VAL A 82 -15.53 0.85 -0.01
N PRO A 83 -16.30 1.83 -0.54
CA PRO A 83 -16.74 3.01 0.21
C PRO A 83 -17.49 2.68 1.51
N GLU A 84 -18.39 1.71 1.46
CA GLU A 84 -19.17 1.31 2.64
C GLU A 84 -18.29 0.63 3.69
N GLU A 85 -17.43 -0.29 3.27
CA GLU A 85 -16.52 -0.98 4.19
C GLU A 85 -15.50 0.00 4.80
N LEU A 86 -14.92 0.90 4.03
CA LEU A 86 -14.04 1.95 4.55
C LEU A 86 -14.75 2.80 5.62
N THR A 87 -16.01 3.18 5.38
CA THR A 87 -16.81 3.97 6.35
C THR A 87 -17.03 3.20 7.66
N LYS A 88 -17.21 1.88 7.59
CA LYS A 88 -17.40 1.03 8.77
C LYS A 88 -16.11 0.80 9.55
N LEU A 89 -14.98 0.64 8.85
CA LEU A 89 -13.70 0.24 9.44
C LEU A 89 -12.86 1.45 9.88
N ALA A 90 -12.81 2.51 9.07
CA ALA A 90 -12.07 3.74 9.39
C ALA A 90 -12.91 4.72 10.25
N LYS A 91 -13.44 4.25 11.38
CA LYS A 91 -14.34 5.04 12.25
C LYS A 91 -13.71 6.33 12.77
N ASN A 92 -12.41 6.34 12.95
CA ASN A 92 -11.65 7.50 13.40
C ASN A 92 -11.07 8.32 12.23
N GLY A 93 -11.48 8.03 10.99
CA GLY A 93 -10.91 8.61 9.78
C GLY A 93 -9.59 7.97 9.37
N ILE A 94 -9.00 8.49 8.30
CA ILE A 94 -7.77 7.95 7.69
C ILE A 94 -6.67 9.00 7.78
N ASP A 95 -5.56 8.64 8.44
CA ASP A 95 -4.42 9.52 8.63
C ASP A 95 -3.40 9.38 7.50
N ILE A 96 -3.21 8.15 7.01
CA ILE A 96 -2.31 7.86 5.89
C ILE A 96 -3.03 6.96 4.90
N TYR A 97 -2.95 7.33 3.63
CA TYR A 97 -3.31 6.46 2.53
C TYR A 97 -2.10 6.17 1.66
N PHE A 98 -1.72 4.90 1.60
CA PHE A 98 -0.66 4.46 0.70
C PHE A 98 -1.29 3.92 -0.59
N ASP A 99 -1.18 4.71 -1.65
CA ASP A 99 -1.87 4.46 -2.92
C ASP A 99 -1.00 3.75 -3.94
N ASN A 100 -1.36 2.50 -4.23
CA ASN A 100 -0.78 1.72 -5.33
C ASN A 100 -1.73 1.62 -6.55
N VAL A 101 -3.00 2.07 -6.41
CA VAL A 101 -4.07 1.76 -7.36
C VAL A 101 -4.64 2.99 -8.05
N GLY A 102 -4.87 4.07 -7.32
CA GLY A 102 -5.57 5.26 -7.83
C GLY A 102 -7.08 5.05 -8.05
N GLY A 103 -7.64 5.78 -9.00
CA GLY A 103 -9.02 5.62 -9.47
C GLY A 103 -10.10 5.72 -8.40
N PRO A 104 -11.17 4.91 -8.47
CA PRO A 104 -12.32 4.99 -7.55
C PRO A 104 -11.96 4.71 -6.08
N ILE A 105 -10.91 3.93 -5.81
CA ILE A 105 -10.46 3.67 -4.43
C ILE A 105 -9.91 4.97 -3.82
N LEU A 106 -9.07 5.69 -4.55
CA LEU A 106 -8.56 7.00 -4.12
C LEU A 106 -9.70 7.98 -3.84
N GLU A 107 -10.70 8.07 -4.73
CA GLU A 107 -11.89 8.93 -4.49
C GLU A 107 -12.61 8.56 -3.18
N SER A 108 -12.78 7.26 -2.92
CA SER A 108 -13.45 6.78 -1.71
C SER A 108 -12.68 7.16 -0.44
N VAL A 109 -11.37 6.99 -0.47
CA VAL A 109 -10.49 7.32 0.66
C VAL A 109 -10.50 8.82 0.94
N LEU A 110 -10.45 9.68 -0.09
CA LEU A 110 -10.41 11.14 0.09
C LEU A 110 -11.60 11.71 0.87
N PHE A 111 -12.77 11.06 0.87
CA PHE A 111 -13.90 11.47 1.70
C PHE A 111 -13.71 11.23 3.19
N LEU A 112 -12.85 10.27 3.56
CA LEU A 112 -12.68 9.79 4.93
C LEU A 112 -11.36 10.23 5.58
N ILE A 113 -10.53 11.02 4.89
CA ILE A 113 -9.24 11.46 5.42
C ILE A 113 -9.39 12.43 6.59
N ASN A 114 -8.49 12.31 7.53
CA ASN A 114 -8.35 13.21 8.68
C ASN A 114 -7.72 14.56 8.29
N ILE A 115 -7.76 15.50 9.23
CA ILE A 115 -7.00 16.76 9.11
C ILE A 115 -5.51 16.42 9.08
N ASN A 116 -4.77 17.04 8.15
CA ASN A 116 -3.35 16.82 7.92
C ASN A 116 -3.00 15.39 7.46
N ALA A 117 -3.96 14.66 6.89
CA ALA A 117 -3.71 13.34 6.32
C ALA A 117 -2.63 13.40 5.21
N ARG A 118 -1.95 12.27 5.02
CA ARG A 118 -0.89 12.12 4.02
C ARG A 118 -1.30 11.04 3.03
N ILE A 119 -1.38 11.41 1.76
CA ILE A 119 -1.64 10.50 0.65
C ILE A 119 -0.31 10.26 -0.05
N VAL A 120 0.21 9.05 0.06
CA VAL A 120 1.48 8.61 -0.52
C VAL A 120 1.17 7.97 -1.88
N CYS A 121 1.48 8.66 -2.97
CA CYS A 121 1.24 8.16 -4.32
C CYS A 121 2.45 7.32 -4.77
N CYS A 122 2.30 5.99 -4.69
CA CYS A 122 3.32 5.01 -5.08
C CYS A 122 3.09 4.47 -6.48
N GLY A 123 1.82 4.27 -6.87
CA GLY A 123 1.44 3.73 -8.16
C GLY A 123 0.01 4.05 -8.54
N SER A 124 -0.37 3.69 -9.75
CA SER A 124 -1.73 3.94 -10.28
C SER A 124 -2.12 2.78 -11.21
N ILE A 125 -2.06 1.54 -10.69
CA ILE A 125 -2.20 0.33 -11.54
C ILE A 125 -3.55 0.28 -12.26
N SER A 126 -4.61 0.89 -11.72
CA SER A 126 -5.91 1.00 -12.39
C SER A 126 -5.87 1.79 -13.70
N ASN A 127 -4.79 2.55 -13.93
CA ASN A 127 -4.62 3.41 -15.08
C ASN A 127 -3.61 2.87 -16.11
N TYR A 128 -2.97 1.71 -15.85
CA TYR A 128 -1.90 1.21 -16.73
C TYR A 128 -2.39 0.46 -17.97
N THR A 129 -3.63 -0.03 -17.96
CA THR A 129 -4.17 -0.91 -19.01
C THR A 129 -5.34 -0.31 -19.80
N GLY A 130 -5.66 0.96 -19.62
CA GLY A 130 -6.79 1.61 -20.30
C GLY A 130 -6.39 2.33 -21.60
N ASP A 131 -7.23 2.23 -22.64
CA ASP A 131 -7.08 2.98 -23.90
C ASP A 131 -7.47 4.46 -23.78
N GLN A 132 -8.05 4.87 -22.67
CA GLN A 132 -8.51 6.24 -22.42
C GLN A 132 -7.68 6.90 -21.32
N MET A 133 -7.49 8.20 -21.44
CA MET A 133 -6.91 9.00 -20.34
C MET A 133 -7.73 8.79 -19.08
N PRO A 134 -7.08 8.39 -17.96
CA PRO A 134 -7.79 8.18 -16.71
C PRO A 134 -8.42 9.48 -16.22
N VAL A 135 -9.65 9.38 -15.75
CA VAL A 135 -10.32 10.49 -15.08
C VAL A 135 -9.73 10.59 -13.67
N GLY A 136 -9.18 11.75 -13.33
CA GLY A 136 -8.66 12.02 -11.99
C GLY A 136 -9.77 12.05 -10.94
N PRO A 137 -9.38 12.01 -9.64
CA PRO A 137 -10.35 12.08 -8.56
C PRO A 137 -11.13 13.41 -8.58
N ARG A 138 -12.46 13.32 -8.52
CA ARG A 138 -13.36 14.47 -8.62
C ARG A 138 -13.46 15.28 -7.32
N ASN A 139 -12.93 14.76 -6.24
CA ASN A 139 -13.05 15.30 -4.89
C ASN A 139 -11.72 15.80 -4.29
N LEU A 140 -10.78 16.24 -5.12
CA LEU A 140 -9.50 16.83 -4.66
C LEU A 140 -9.67 18.03 -3.74
N THR A 141 -10.86 18.68 -3.75
CA THR A 141 -11.22 19.73 -2.79
C THR A 141 -11.09 19.27 -1.34
N MET A 142 -11.18 17.95 -1.07
CA MET A 142 -10.95 17.38 0.26
C MET A 142 -9.55 17.64 0.78
N LEU A 143 -8.55 17.77 -0.08
CA LEU A 143 -7.19 18.15 0.32
C LEU A 143 -7.17 19.55 0.98
N ILE A 144 -7.95 20.49 0.43
CA ILE A 144 -8.06 21.84 0.98
C ILE A 144 -8.79 21.79 2.33
N VAL A 145 -9.97 21.16 2.36
CA VAL A 145 -10.81 21.08 3.56
C VAL A 145 -10.08 20.41 4.72
N ARG A 146 -9.35 19.35 4.42
CA ARG A 146 -8.59 18.56 5.41
C ARG A 146 -7.15 19.05 5.60
N ARG A 147 -6.69 20.05 4.84
CA ARG A 147 -5.29 20.52 4.85
C ARG A 147 -4.31 19.35 4.65
N ALA A 148 -4.75 18.38 3.86
CA ALA A 148 -4.02 17.14 3.61
C ALA A 148 -2.94 17.35 2.57
N LYS A 149 -1.91 16.50 2.60
CA LYS A 149 -0.80 16.46 1.65
C LYS A 149 -0.95 15.23 0.76
N MET A 150 -0.82 15.41 -0.55
CA MET A 150 -0.74 14.33 -1.52
C MET A 150 0.61 14.43 -2.22
N GLN A 151 1.43 13.38 -2.11
CA GLN A 151 2.81 13.42 -2.60
C GLN A 151 3.18 12.12 -3.32
N GLY A 152 3.68 12.26 -4.55
CA GLY A 152 4.39 11.20 -5.26
C GLY A 152 5.84 11.10 -4.82
N PHE A 153 6.43 9.93 -5.03
CA PHE A 153 7.85 9.68 -4.81
C PHE A 153 8.35 8.60 -5.77
N LEU A 154 9.64 8.55 -5.98
CA LEU A 154 10.28 7.54 -6.80
C LEU A 154 11.41 6.87 -5.99
N VAL A 155 11.39 5.56 -5.92
CA VAL A 155 12.39 4.79 -5.14
C VAL A 155 13.82 5.05 -5.57
N LEU A 156 14.05 5.41 -6.83
CA LEU A 156 15.38 5.74 -7.36
C LEU A 156 16.07 6.87 -6.58
N ASP A 157 15.29 7.83 -6.07
CA ASP A 157 15.80 8.96 -5.31
C ASP A 157 16.35 8.54 -3.92
N TYR A 158 15.96 7.34 -3.46
CA TYR A 158 16.31 6.78 -2.15
C TYR A 158 17.42 5.74 -2.19
N TYR A 159 17.91 5.35 -3.37
CA TYR A 159 18.96 4.31 -3.44
C TYR A 159 20.25 4.69 -2.71
N GLY A 160 20.57 5.97 -2.60
CA GLY A 160 21.70 6.43 -1.79
C GLY A 160 21.54 6.14 -0.28
N ARG A 161 20.31 5.87 0.18
CA ARG A 161 19.94 5.54 1.56
C ARG A 161 19.42 4.09 1.69
N ALA A 162 19.59 3.26 0.67
CA ALA A 162 19.01 1.90 0.65
C ALA A 162 19.48 1.03 1.83
N SER A 163 20.70 1.25 2.34
CA SER A 163 21.23 0.54 3.53
C SER A 163 20.34 0.74 4.76
N GLU A 164 19.78 1.93 4.99
CA GLU A 164 18.88 2.20 6.12
C GLU A 164 17.65 1.26 6.07
N ALA A 165 17.03 1.15 4.90
CA ALA A 165 15.88 0.28 4.70
C ALA A 165 16.25 -1.20 4.85
N ILE A 166 17.39 -1.63 4.28
CA ILE A 166 17.85 -3.02 4.33
C ILE A 166 18.18 -3.44 5.76
N ASP A 167 18.84 -2.58 6.54
CA ASP A 167 19.21 -2.85 7.93
C ASP A 167 17.97 -3.03 8.81
N ASP A 168 17.01 -2.10 8.72
CA ASP A 168 15.76 -2.17 9.48
C ASP A 168 14.91 -3.37 9.06
N ILE A 169 14.71 -3.60 7.76
CA ILE A 169 13.94 -4.74 7.25
C ILE A 169 14.61 -6.06 7.66
N SER A 170 15.93 -6.15 7.61
CA SER A 170 16.67 -7.34 8.04
C SER A 170 16.46 -7.64 9.52
N LYS A 171 16.53 -6.61 10.35
CA LYS A 171 16.25 -6.71 11.78
C LYS A 171 14.82 -7.20 12.02
N TRP A 172 13.83 -6.60 11.39
CA TRP A 172 12.42 -7.00 11.54
C TRP A 172 12.14 -8.41 11.01
N ALA A 173 12.83 -8.82 9.94
CA ALA A 173 12.73 -10.19 9.41
C ALA A 173 13.32 -11.21 10.38
N ILE A 174 14.50 -10.94 10.98
CA ILE A 174 15.13 -11.80 12.00
C ILE A 174 14.23 -11.90 13.26
N GLU A 175 13.60 -10.80 13.64
CA GLU A 175 12.64 -10.75 14.77
C GLU A 175 11.30 -11.43 14.46
N GLY A 176 11.10 -11.94 13.23
CA GLY A 176 9.85 -12.57 12.79
C GLY A 176 8.68 -11.62 12.62
N LYS A 177 8.94 -10.31 12.55
CA LYS A 177 7.92 -9.26 12.39
C LYS A 177 7.51 -9.03 10.94
N ILE A 178 8.30 -9.52 9.98
CA ILE A 178 8.01 -9.43 8.55
C ILE A 178 7.91 -10.83 7.98
N LYS A 179 6.78 -11.10 7.34
CA LYS A 179 6.53 -12.28 6.53
C LYS A 179 6.62 -11.91 5.06
N HIS A 180 7.08 -12.81 4.24
CA HIS A 180 7.08 -12.66 2.79
C HIS A 180 6.71 -13.98 2.14
N ARG A 181 6.17 -13.89 0.93
CA ARG A 181 5.94 -15.04 0.06
C ARG A 181 6.44 -14.74 -1.35
N GLU A 182 6.75 -15.77 -2.07
CA GLU A 182 7.25 -15.70 -3.45
C GLU A 182 6.37 -16.59 -4.32
N ASP A 183 5.99 -16.10 -5.49
CA ASP A 183 5.36 -16.88 -6.55
C ASP A 183 6.44 -17.19 -7.59
N ILE A 184 7.01 -18.39 -7.51
CA ILE A 184 8.11 -18.81 -8.37
C ILE A 184 7.54 -19.60 -9.52
N GLN A 185 7.76 -19.12 -10.75
CA GLN A 185 7.43 -19.81 -11.98
C GLN A 185 8.72 -20.31 -12.63
N GLU A 186 8.71 -21.57 -13.10
CA GLU A 186 9.86 -22.17 -13.75
C GLU A 186 9.78 -21.96 -15.27
N GLY A 187 10.95 -21.68 -15.88
CA GLY A 187 11.11 -21.53 -17.32
C GLY A 187 10.94 -20.08 -17.80
N ILE A 188 11.89 -19.60 -18.59
CA ILE A 188 11.87 -18.23 -19.14
C ILE A 188 10.71 -18.03 -20.13
N GLU A 189 10.27 -19.08 -20.76
CA GLU A 189 9.12 -19.11 -21.67
C GLU A 189 7.81 -18.69 -20.98
N ASN A 190 7.70 -18.87 -19.67
CA ASN A 190 6.53 -18.51 -18.88
C ASN A 190 6.52 -17.03 -18.41
N CYS A 191 7.59 -16.27 -18.65
CA CYS A 191 7.67 -14.88 -18.25
C CYS A 191 6.53 -13.99 -18.78
N PRO A 192 6.09 -14.08 -20.06
CA PRO A 192 4.99 -13.25 -20.55
C PRO A 192 3.66 -13.55 -19.85
N GLU A 193 3.34 -14.83 -19.63
CA GLU A 193 2.14 -15.23 -18.92
C GLU A 193 2.18 -14.82 -17.44
N THR A 194 3.33 -15.00 -16.80
CA THR A 194 3.54 -14.59 -15.40
C THR A 194 3.40 -13.08 -15.23
N LEU A 195 3.89 -12.30 -16.19
CA LEU A 195 3.70 -10.85 -16.18
C LEU A 195 2.23 -10.46 -16.28
N ASN A 196 1.45 -11.14 -17.14
CA ASN A 196 0.02 -10.86 -17.31
C ASN A 196 -0.80 -11.13 -16.03
N ARG A 197 -0.31 -11.98 -15.12
CA ARG A 197 -0.99 -12.23 -13.83
C ARG A 197 -0.93 -11.05 -12.86
N LEU A 198 -0.10 -10.04 -13.14
CA LEU A 198 -0.01 -8.83 -12.32
C LEU A 198 -1.15 -7.84 -12.61
N PHE A 199 -1.83 -7.99 -13.74
CA PHE A 199 -2.92 -7.14 -14.22
C PHE A 199 -4.25 -7.91 -14.24
#